data_e03e951afbd4dfde08bcf4a411a43282
#
_entry.id   e03e951afbd4dfde08bcf4a411a43282
#
_cell.length_a   1.000
_cell.length_b   1.000
_cell.length_c   1.000
_cell.angle_alpha   90.00
_cell.angle_beta   90.00
_cell.angle_gamma   90.00
#
_symmetry.space_group_name_H-M   'P 1'
#
loop_
_entity.id
_entity.type
_entity.pdbx_description
1 polymer ?
#
loop_
_entity_poly.entity_id
_entity_poly.type
_entity_poly.pdbx_seq_one_letter_code
_entity_poly.pdbx_strand_id
1 'polypeptide(L)'
;MKFFLAMGVAVTLTQSVFYLTSLFNDEFTPLLSSDEDLDVCAANLTSPSPCNETLSIVHTVDRASEIDFMATNLQNEVRVWSIDGHDLPVYMGPVARPNSIAEKLQMQDLLQLRALKPDTPELMAALATHWLPQLNSTEAYTRFYELFHPIVDVPVDSVDHGDVGFGASRLSLRGFNLRATRDTDEDPQDETLTTDNVEKVCGPGASIASLRAANKLFVVDLATIGEWGDPAVSKVEATPGPVHKFLPSVIGYFCFSEQLLPLAIHLVDSGITYTPFDAPEEWQLAKTALNAAEVTFQQMQHFSESHTLSIPIRVELYRAFAEKHPVRALLMRHFALDFGLEQQAGVVLFNTSTPLDQTFGIGAAGCVRFLQDARTRISLLDDVYSDVKERGIQHLPHKYAVYGKMHADAISSFVRRFLDVYYADNQAVKTDVELQNWAAACAKIPHLHDFPAAFQDKERLHQLLTRLVFQSVVKHHAMNGEVTWTTVAMPFSAAALWKPLPNRKERDGHPKIDVYSYLQPRELFPAMVFLSALFNRPRPEETTLKSVYHVAPFTDDPRLQPAIRAYDVELQTIDDFIVANEEHEAQPYHILRPTNLPHNTWI
;
A
#
# COMPACT_ATOMS: atom_id res chain seq x y z
N MET A 1 40.42 -0.64 -15.76
CA MET A 1 39.12 0.07 -15.92
C MET A 1 37.92 -0.82 -15.71
N LYS A 2 37.81 -2.03 -16.28
CA LYS A 2 36.67 -2.96 -16.02
C LYS A 2 36.60 -3.46 -14.56
N PHE A 3 37.70 -3.53 -13.86
CA PHE A 3 37.75 -3.98 -12.44
C PHE A 3 37.25 -2.89 -11.47
N PHE A 4 37.46 -1.62 -11.77
CA PHE A 4 36.96 -0.50 -10.98
C PHE A 4 35.47 -0.23 -11.18
N LEU A 5 34.89 -0.56 -12.35
CA LEU A 5 33.48 -0.49 -12.60
C LEU A 5 32.69 -1.53 -11.76
N ALA A 6 33.23 -2.75 -11.69
CA ALA A 6 32.63 -3.80 -10.85
C ALA A 6 32.68 -3.46 -9.34
N MET A 7 33.74 -2.74 -8.91
CA MET A 7 33.83 -2.27 -7.52
C MET A 7 32.86 -1.12 -7.20
N GLY A 8 32.56 -0.22 -8.14
CA GLY A 8 31.61 0.89 -7.92
C GLY A 8 30.18 0.42 -7.73
N VAL A 9 29.72 -0.51 -8.59
CA VAL A 9 28.39 -1.14 -8.46
C VAL A 9 28.32 -2.05 -7.23
N ALA A 10 29.41 -2.77 -6.93
CA ALA A 10 29.51 -3.57 -5.71
C ALA A 10 29.50 -2.69 -4.44
N VAL A 11 30.07 -1.49 -4.46
CA VAL A 11 30.10 -0.59 -3.30
C VAL A 11 28.73 0.05 -3.03
N THR A 12 27.98 0.44 -4.06
CA THR A 12 26.60 0.96 -3.87
C THR A 12 25.62 -0.15 -3.48
N LEU A 13 25.72 -1.31 -4.11
CA LEU A 13 24.98 -2.51 -3.70
C LEU A 13 25.42 -2.99 -2.30
N THR A 14 26.74 -3.00 -2.01
CA THR A 14 27.24 -3.36 -0.68
C THR A 14 26.87 -2.33 0.37
N GLN A 15 26.80 -1.05 0.09
CA GLN A 15 26.34 -0.08 1.10
C GLN A 15 24.85 -0.23 1.38
N SER A 16 24.00 -0.38 0.37
CA SER A 16 22.56 -0.67 0.58
C SER A 16 22.34 -2.07 1.18
N VAL A 17 23.12 -3.06 0.75
CA VAL A 17 23.08 -4.44 1.28
C VAL A 17 23.76 -4.52 2.65
N PHE A 18 24.88 -3.82 2.89
CA PHE A 18 25.50 -3.75 4.23
C PHE A 18 24.59 -3.03 5.22
N TYR A 19 23.92 -1.98 4.81
CA TYR A 19 22.94 -1.31 5.66
C TYR A 19 21.72 -2.21 5.93
N LEU A 20 21.24 -2.93 4.92
CA LEU A 20 20.14 -3.89 5.06
C LEU A 20 20.58 -5.17 5.79
N THR A 21 21.80 -5.68 5.53
CA THR A 21 22.33 -6.82 6.29
C THR A 21 22.76 -6.43 7.68
N SER A 22 23.19 -5.20 7.96
CA SER A 22 23.44 -4.74 9.34
C SER A 22 22.14 -4.58 10.14
N LEU A 23 21.02 -4.23 9.47
CA LEU A 23 19.69 -4.29 10.09
C LEU A 23 19.21 -5.74 10.31
N PHE A 24 19.80 -6.71 9.60
CA PHE A 24 19.41 -8.12 9.66
C PHE A 24 20.53 -9.05 10.18
N ASN A 25 21.73 -8.56 10.48
CA ASN A 25 22.83 -9.35 11.06
C ASN A 25 22.86 -9.31 12.58
N ASP A 26 23.33 -10.43 13.15
CA ASP A 26 23.44 -10.70 14.58
C ASP A 26 24.35 -9.75 15.37
N GLU A 27 25.02 -8.77 14.75
CA GLU A 27 25.88 -7.80 15.43
C GLU A 27 25.13 -6.74 16.27
N PHE A 28 23.80 -6.68 16.16
CA PHE A 28 22.96 -5.88 17.07
C PHE A 28 22.50 -6.67 18.31
N THR A 29 23.10 -7.80 18.59
CA THR A 29 22.78 -8.69 19.71
C THR A 29 23.61 -8.51 21.00
N PRO A 30 24.07 -7.34 21.45
CA PRO A 30 24.63 -7.27 22.80
C PRO A 30 23.67 -6.77 23.88
N LEU A 31 22.39 -6.51 23.59
CA LEU A 31 21.46 -5.94 24.60
C LEU A 31 20.36 -6.87 25.10
N LEU A 32 20.27 -8.09 24.56
CA LEU A 32 19.30 -9.07 25.03
C LEU A 32 20.02 -10.40 25.31
N SER A 33 20.90 -10.40 26.32
CA SER A 33 21.33 -11.64 26.98
C SER A 33 20.31 -11.93 28.08
N SER A 34 19.51 -12.90 27.84
CA SER A 34 18.70 -13.76 28.69
C SER A 34 17.28 -13.87 28.15
N ASP A 35 16.81 -15.10 28.14
CA ASP A 35 15.43 -15.55 27.92
C ASP A 35 14.48 -14.98 29.01
N GLU A 36 14.47 -13.69 29.20
CA GLU A 36 13.36 -13.04 29.88
C GLU A 36 12.34 -12.68 28.80
N ASP A 37 11.37 -13.55 28.67
CA ASP A 37 10.09 -13.26 28.07
C ASP A 37 9.69 -11.85 28.48
N LEU A 38 9.62 -10.94 27.51
CA LEU A 38 8.96 -9.65 27.67
C LEU A 38 7.44 -9.93 27.66
N ASP A 39 7.02 -10.78 28.54
CA ASP A 39 5.68 -10.83 29.05
C ASP A 39 5.49 -9.52 29.80
N VAL A 40 4.67 -8.62 29.29
CA VAL A 40 4.31 -7.38 29.99
C VAL A 40 3.68 -7.71 31.35
N CYS A 41 3.23 -8.95 31.54
CA CYS A 41 2.84 -9.52 32.81
C CYS A 41 4.02 -9.73 33.79
N ALA A 42 5.29 -9.73 33.35
CA ALA A 42 6.45 -10.05 34.17
C ALA A 42 7.23 -8.84 34.71
N ALA A 43 6.85 -7.61 34.37
CA ALA A 43 7.49 -6.43 34.95
C ALA A 43 6.98 -6.19 36.37
N ASN A 44 7.49 -6.99 37.31
CA ASN A 44 7.52 -6.74 38.78
C ASN A 44 6.30 -6.03 39.37
N LEU A 45 5.16 -6.64 39.33
CA LEU A 45 4.11 -6.43 40.30
C LEU A 45 4.06 -7.70 41.16
N THR A 46 4.38 -7.58 42.43
CA THR A 46 4.38 -8.64 43.45
C THR A 46 2.94 -9.11 43.79
N SER A 47 2.13 -9.31 42.80
CA SER A 47 0.82 -9.97 42.88
C SER A 47 0.66 -10.88 41.69
N PRO A 48 0.24 -12.15 41.85
CA PRO A 48 -0.09 -13.00 40.75
C PRO A 48 -1.34 -12.45 40.07
N SER A 49 -1.15 -11.67 39.01
CA SER A 49 -2.27 -11.36 38.09
C SER A 49 -2.63 -12.69 37.41
N PRO A 50 -3.87 -13.16 37.51
CA PRO A 50 -4.25 -14.40 36.86
C PRO A 50 -4.24 -14.16 35.33
N CYS A 51 -3.30 -14.81 34.65
CA CYS A 51 -3.20 -14.84 33.17
C CYS A 51 -4.43 -15.45 32.49
N ASN A 52 -5.51 -15.67 33.20
CA ASN A 52 -6.76 -16.28 32.76
C ASN A 52 -7.96 -15.32 32.75
N GLU A 53 -7.73 -14.00 32.77
CA GLU A 53 -8.86 -13.07 32.69
C GLU A 53 -9.38 -12.94 31.26
N THR A 54 -10.68 -13.17 31.09
CA THR A 54 -11.40 -12.92 29.83
C THR A 54 -11.45 -11.43 29.52
N LEU A 55 -11.63 -11.09 28.24
CA LEU A 55 -11.80 -9.69 27.83
C LEU A 55 -12.98 -9.02 28.57
N SER A 56 -12.79 -7.79 29.04
CA SER A 56 -13.79 -7.06 29.84
C SER A 56 -13.72 -5.55 29.61
N ILE A 57 -14.87 -4.88 29.66
CA ILE A 57 -15.00 -3.42 29.70
C ILE A 57 -15.05 -2.86 31.14
N VAL A 58 -14.97 -3.73 32.14
CA VAL A 58 -15.06 -3.30 33.54
C VAL A 58 -13.77 -2.65 33.98
N HIS A 59 -13.83 -1.35 34.25
CA HIS A 59 -12.69 -0.58 34.73
C HIS A 59 -12.41 -0.88 36.21
N THR A 60 -11.17 -1.24 36.54
CA THR A 60 -10.69 -1.57 37.89
C THR A 60 -9.53 -0.68 38.27
N VAL A 61 -9.15 -0.69 39.57
CA VAL A 61 -7.98 0.07 40.07
C VAL A 61 -6.67 -0.41 39.41
N ASP A 62 -6.54 -1.73 39.17
CA ASP A 62 -5.34 -2.30 38.55
C ASP A 62 -5.24 -1.85 37.09
N ARG A 63 -6.36 -1.85 36.35
CA ARG A 63 -6.42 -1.33 34.98
C ARG A 63 -6.12 0.16 34.91
N ALA A 64 -6.63 0.95 35.86
CA ALA A 64 -6.29 2.37 35.95
C ALA A 64 -4.78 2.59 36.12
N SER A 65 -4.12 1.78 36.96
CA SER A 65 -2.68 1.86 37.19
C SER A 65 -1.87 1.47 35.94
N GLU A 66 -2.31 0.45 35.19
CA GLU A 66 -1.71 0.06 33.90
C GLU A 66 -1.80 1.21 32.89
N ILE A 67 -2.99 1.80 32.75
CA ILE A 67 -3.24 2.91 31.84
C ILE A 67 -2.39 4.13 32.21
N ASP A 68 -2.34 4.50 33.49
CA ASP A 68 -1.54 5.62 33.98
C ASP A 68 -0.05 5.42 33.68
N PHE A 69 0.45 4.19 33.85
CA PHE A 69 1.82 3.84 33.50
C PHE A 69 2.08 4.05 32.00
N MET A 70 1.23 3.51 31.12
CA MET A 70 1.38 3.65 29.69
C MET A 70 1.20 5.10 29.23
N ALA A 71 0.20 5.81 29.75
CA ALA A 71 -0.04 7.23 29.43
C ALA A 71 1.13 8.14 29.81
N THR A 72 1.85 7.80 30.88
CA THR A 72 3.03 8.54 31.35
C THR A 72 4.27 8.23 30.49
N ASN A 73 4.48 6.98 30.10
CA ASN A 73 5.74 6.50 29.51
C ASN A 73 5.73 6.37 27.99
N LEU A 74 4.55 6.43 27.35
CA LEU A 74 4.41 6.41 25.91
C LEU A 74 3.73 7.70 25.43
N GLN A 75 4.31 8.39 24.47
CA GLN A 75 3.79 9.64 23.94
C GLN A 75 3.56 9.54 22.44
N ASN A 76 2.52 10.23 21.99
CA ASN A 76 2.22 10.42 20.57
C ASN A 76 2.81 11.78 20.15
N GLU A 77 3.93 11.75 19.45
CA GLU A 77 4.69 12.94 19.09
C GLU A 77 4.75 13.11 17.58
N VAL A 78 4.99 14.35 17.11
CA VAL A 78 5.23 14.59 15.69
C VAL A 78 6.55 13.93 15.28
N ARG A 79 6.47 13.02 14.32
CA ARG A 79 7.64 12.39 13.72
C ARG A 79 8.26 13.32 12.69
N VAL A 80 9.57 13.38 12.69
CA VAL A 80 10.33 14.18 11.73
C VAL A 80 11.25 13.26 10.95
N TRP A 81 11.17 13.36 9.62
CA TRP A 81 12.13 12.74 8.72
C TRP A 81 13.07 13.79 8.15
N SER A 82 14.37 13.56 8.31
CA SER A 82 15.40 14.43 7.74
C SER A 82 15.88 13.83 6.42
N ILE A 83 15.65 14.56 5.32
CA ILE A 83 16.04 14.15 3.97
C ILE A 83 16.84 15.31 3.35
N ASP A 84 18.04 15.01 2.86
CA ASP A 84 18.93 15.99 2.22
C ASP A 84 19.19 17.26 3.06
N GLY A 85 19.25 17.09 4.39
CA GLY A 85 19.45 18.21 5.33
C GLY A 85 18.21 19.04 5.62
N HIS A 86 17.04 18.62 5.14
CA HIS A 86 15.75 19.25 5.42
C HIS A 86 14.91 18.39 6.37
N ASP A 87 14.46 18.98 7.47
CA ASP A 87 13.54 18.35 8.40
C ASP A 87 12.11 18.48 7.92
N LEU A 88 11.45 17.35 7.69
CA LEU A 88 10.07 17.28 7.23
C LEU A 88 9.21 16.60 8.31
N PRO A 89 8.33 17.33 9.01
CA PRO A 89 7.38 16.72 9.93
C PRO A 89 6.36 15.90 9.14
N VAL A 90 6.30 14.60 9.41
CA VAL A 90 5.53 13.64 8.61
C VAL A 90 4.17 13.34 9.23
N TYR A 91 4.15 12.85 10.49
CA TYR A 91 2.93 12.40 11.17
C TYR A 91 3.15 12.25 12.68
N MET A 92 2.07 11.96 13.40
CA MET A 92 2.12 11.59 14.81
C MET A 92 2.52 10.11 14.99
N GLY A 93 3.28 9.81 16.02
CA GLY A 93 3.67 8.45 16.34
C GLY A 93 4.56 8.37 17.59
N PRO A 94 4.99 7.16 18.01
CA PRO A 94 5.88 7.02 19.13
C PRO A 94 7.30 7.42 18.73
N VAL A 95 7.99 8.19 19.54
CA VAL A 95 9.42 8.50 19.35
C VAL A 95 10.24 7.59 20.26
N ALA A 96 10.95 6.65 19.65
CA ALA A 96 11.85 5.76 20.37
C ALA A 96 13.07 6.53 20.89
N ARG A 97 13.18 6.63 22.20
CA ARG A 97 14.37 7.12 22.91
C ARG A 97 15.02 5.94 23.63
N PRO A 98 16.34 5.95 23.86
CA PRO A 98 17.02 4.86 24.56
C PRO A 98 16.31 4.48 25.86
N ASN A 99 16.02 3.21 26.04
CA ASN A 99 15.32 2.62 27.19
C ASN A 99 13.85 3.06 27.36
N SER A 100 13.22 3.66 26.35
CA SER A 100 11.81 4.04 26.40
C SER A 100 10.88 2.84 26.12
N ILE A 101 9.61 2.96 26.50
CA ILE A 101 8.57 2.01 26.12
C ILE A 101 8.40 1.98 24.59
N ALA A 102 8.48 3.13 23.93
CA ALA A 102 8.42 3.22 22.48
C ALA A 102 9.51 2.38 21.79
N GLU A 103 10.75 2.41 22.27
CA GLU A 103 11.86 1.60 21.78
C GLU A 103 11.57 0.10 21.96
N LYS A 104 11.07 -0.31 23.13
CA LYS A 104 10.73 -1.72 23.39
C LYS A 104 9.65 -2.21 22.46
N LEU A 105 8.58 -1.46 22.26
CA LEU A 105 7.48 -1.81 21.35
C LEU A 105 7.93 -1.87 19.88
N GLN A 106 8.77 -0.94 19.44
CA GLN A 106 9.36 -0.98 18.10
C GLN A 106 10.28 -2.19 17.93
N MET A 107 11.10 -2.49 18.95
CA MET A 107 11.99 -3.66 18.88
C MET A 107 11.21 -4.97 18.86
N GLN A 108 10.12 -5.08 19.62
CA GLN A 108 9.23 -6.24 19.57
C GLN A 108 8.66 -6.44 18.16
N ASP A 109 8.12 -5.39 17.54
CA ASP A 109 7.63 -5.44 16.18
C ASP A 109 8.73 -5.84 15.18
N LEU A 110 9.94 -5.29 15.32
CA LEU A 110 11.08 -5.62 14.45
C LEU A 110 11.53 -7.08 14.59
N LEU A 111 11.50 -7.64 15.79
CA LEU A 111 11.83 -9.06 16.01
C LEU A 111 10.80 -9.98 15.34
N GLN A 112 9.52 -9.61 15.41
CA GLN A 112 8.46 -10.34 14.70
C GLN A 112 8.63 -10.24 13.18
N LEU A 113 8.93 -9.05 12.66
CA LEU A 113 9.22 -8.86 11.22
C LEU A 113 10.44 -9.67 10.77
N ARG A 114 11.49 -9.78 11.60
CA ARG A 114 12.67 -10.61 11.30
C ARG A 114 12.34 -12.10 11.21
N ALA A 115 11.44 -12.60 12.03
CA ALA A 115 10.99 -13.99 11.98
C ALA A 115 10.31 -14.33 10.63
N LEU A 116 9.82 -13.31 9.94
CA LEU A 116 9.12 -13.41 8.65
C LEU A 116 10.06 -13.11 7.46
N LYS A 117 11.37 -13.30 7.60
CA LYS A 117 12.40 -12.96 6.59
C LYS A 117 12.07 -13.51 5.21
N PRO A 118 12.24 -12.69 4.13
CA PRO A 118 12.37 -13.24 2.80
C PRO A 118 13.73 -13.97 2.67
N ASP A 119 13.85 -14.84 1.67
CA ASP A 119 15.11 -15.50 1.29
C ASP A 119 16.08 -14.48 0.62
N THR A 120 16.40 -13.42 1.36
CA THR A 120 17.19 -12.27 0.89
C THR A 120 18.59 -12.67 0.46
N PRO A 121 19.31 -13.58 1.16
CA PRO A 121 20.65 -14.01 0.73
C PRO A 121 20.65 -14.72 -0.63
N GLU A 122 19.65 -15.55 -0.91
CA GLU A 122 19.53 -16.26 -2.19
C GLU A 122 19.19 -15.31 -3.33
N LEU A 123 18.26 -14.38 -3.11
CA LEU A 123 17.94 -13.34 -4.06
C LEU A 123 19.16 -12.47 -4.37
N MET A 124 19.90 -12.04 -3.34
CA MET A 124 21.10 -11.22 -3.53
C MET A 124 22.23 -11.98 -4.22
N ALA A 125 22.39 -13.27 -3.95
CA ALA A 125 23.34 -14.13 -4.67
C ALA A 125 22.95 -14.28 -6.15
N ALA A 126 21.67 -14.46 -6.45
CA ALA A 126 21.17 -14.51 -7.83
C ALA A 126 21.39 -13.20 -8.57
N LEU A 127 21.09 -12.05 -7.95
CA LEU A 127 21.36 -10.72 -8.52
C LEU A 127 22.84 -10.46 -8.78
N ALA A 128 23.72 -10.95 -7.91
CA ALA A 128 25.18 -10.78 -8.05
C ALA A 128 25.80 -11.68 -9.12
N THR A 129 25.22 -12.87 -9.37
CA THR A 129 25.75 -13.86 -10.31
C THR A 129 25.23 -13.70 -11.73
N HIS A 130 24.03 -13.16 -11.91
CA HIS A 130 23.43 -12.96 -13.21
C HIS A 130 23.68 -11.55 -13.73
N TRP A 131 24.76 -11.39 -14.53
CA TRP A 131 25.01 -10.13 -15.21
C TRP A 131 23.92 -9.88 -16.26
N LEU A 132 23.19 -8.79 -16.08
CA LEU A 132 22.03 -8.46 -16.89
C LEU A 132 22.41 -8.18 -18.34
N PRO A 133 21.75 -8.84 -19.32
CA PRO A 133 21.88 -8.47 -20.73
C PRO A 133 21.34 -7.07 -20.98
N GLN A 134 21.50 -6.57 -22.20
CA GLN A 134 20.80 -5.36 -22.62
C GLN A 134 19.29 -5.65 -22.66
N LEU A 135 18.52 -4.86 -21.94
CA LEU A 135 17.05 -4.98 -21.83
C LEU A 135 16.42 -4.00 -22.83
N ASN A 136 16.45 -4.36 -24.10
CA ASN A 136 15.99 -3.53 -25.22
C ASN A 136 14.86 -4.18 -26.04
N SER A 137 14.28 -5.23 -25.53
CA SER A 137 13.12 -5.89 -26.13
C SER A 137 12.27 -6.61 -25.07
N THR A 138 11.03 -6.90 -25.40
CA THR A 138 10.12 -7.67 -24.51
C THR A 138 10.71 -9.04 -24.17
N GLU A 139 11.30 -9.74 -25.14
CA GLU A 139 11.91 -11.07 -24.95
C GLU A 139 13.12 -11.00 -23.99
N ALA A 140 13.89 -9.91 -24.04
CA ALA A 140 15.00 -9.72 -23.10
C ALA A 140 14.50 -9.55 -21.66
N TYR A 141 13.39 -8.82 -21.46
CA TYR A 141 12.75 -8.69 -20.15
C TYR A 141 12.14 -10.01 -19.68
N THR A 142 11.45 -10.75 -20.54
CA THR A 142 10.88 -12.07 -20.20
C THR A 142 11.97 -13.01 -19.69
N ARG A 143 13.08 -13.13 -20.42
CA ARG A 143 14.23 -13.96 -19.98
C ARG A 143 14.85 -13.49 -18.68
N PHE A 144 14.83 -12.19 -18.43
CA PHE A 144 15.31 -11.65 -17.16
C PHE A 144 14.46 -12.10 -16.00
N TYR A 145 13.13 -12.04 -16.12
CA TYR A 145 12.22 -12.48 -15.06
C TYR A 145 12.28 -13.99 -14.81
N GLU A 146 12.47 -14.80 -15.85
CA GLU A 146 12.65 -16.24 -15.74
C GLU A 146 13.81 -16.61 -14.79
N LEU A 147 14.86 -15.78 -14.72
CA LEU A 147 15.99 -15.99 -13.82
C LEU A 147 15.62 -15.85 -12.33
N PHE A 148 14.61 -15.06 -12.02
CA PHE A 148 14.20 -14.78 -10.65
C PHE A 148 12.93 -15.53 -10.22
N HIS A 149 12.24 -16.17 -11.14
CA HIS A 149 11.02 -16.91 -10.85
C HIS A 149 11.13 -17.93 -9.71
N PRO A 150 12.24 -18.64 -9.50
CA PRO A 150 12.39 -19.55 -8.36
C PRO A 150 12.47 -18.82 -7.00
N ILE A 151 12.77 -17.52 -6.99
CA ILE A 151 13.01 -16.73 -5.77
C ILE A 151 11.86 -15.75 -5.54
N VAL A 152 11.36 -15.17 -6.62
CA VAL A 152 10.24 -14.23 -6.61
C VAL A 152 9.20 -14.80 -7.57
N ASP A 153 8.03 -15.13 -7.06
CA ASP A 153 6.93 -15.65 -7.89
C ASP A 153 6.40 -14.52 -8.79
N VAL A 154 7.08 -14.31 -9.93
CA VAL A 154 6.70 -13.34 -10.95
C VAL A 154 5.93 -14.07 -12.05
N PRO A 155 4.66 -13.77 -12.28
CA PRO A 155 3.91 -14.37 -13.38
C PRO A 155 4.36 -13.75 -14.72
N VAL A 156 5.44 -14.32 -15.27
CA VAL A 156 6.09 -13.83 -16.50
C VAL A 156 5.12 -13.78 -17.68
N ASP A 157 4.21 -14.74 -17.73
CA ASP A 157 3.25 -14.90 -18.84
C ASP A 157 1.97 -14.05 -18.68
N SER A 158 1.77 -13.43 -17.51
CA SER A 158 0.52 -12.71 -17.18
C SER A 158 0.53 -11.23 -17.56
N VAL A 159 1.64 -10.70 -18.07
CA VAL A 159 1.75 -9.27 -18.43
C VAL A 159 1.21 -9.06 -19.85
N ASP A 160 -0.05 -8.71 -19.95
CA ASP A 160 -0.62 -8.25 -21.22
C ASP A 160 -0.21 -6.79 -21.45
N HIS A 161 0.57 -6.57 -22.50
CA HIS A 161 1.01 -5.24 -22.95
C HIS A 161 0.04 -4.60 -23.93
N GLY A 162 -1.00 -5.32 -24.36
CA GLY A 162 -2.07 -4.85 -25.23
C GLY A 162 -3.06 -3.92 -24.52
N ASP A 163 -3.93 -3.31 -25.30
CA ASP A 163 -4.91 -2.34 -24.77
C ASP A 163 -5.96 -3.01 -23.88
N VAL A 164 -6.29 -4.27 -24.12
CA VAL A 164 -7.22 -5.06 -23.29
C VAL A 164 -6.65 -5.25 -21.89
N GLY A 165 -5.43 -5.76 -21.77
CA GLY A 165 -4.79 -5.97 -20.48
C GLY A 165 -4.48 -4.65 -19.77
N PHE A 166 -4.10 -3.61 -20.53
CA PHE A 166 -3.90 -2.27 -19.99
C PHE A 166 -5.19 -1.71 -19.38
N GLY A 167 -6.34 -1.87 -20.05
CA GLY A 167 -7.64 -1.52 -19.49
C GLY A 167 -8.04 -2.38 -18.30
N ALA A 168 -7.89 -3.71 -18.41
CA ALA A 168 -8.25 -4.67 -17.36
C ALA A 168 -7.50 -4.41 -16.04
N SER A 169 -6.24 -3.95 -16.10
CA SER A 169 -5.48 -3.61 -14.91
C SER A 169 -6.12 -2.49 -14.07
N ARG A 170 -6.91 -1.57 -14.69
CA ARG A 170 -7.68 -0.52 -13.99
C ARG A 170 -8.97 -1.04 -13.36
N LEU A 171 -9.35 -2.26 -13.69
CA LEU A 171 -10.44 -2.97 -13.01
C LEU A 171 -9.95 -3.89 -11.88
N SER A 172 -8.63 -4.00 -11.71
CA SER A 172 -7.97 -4.90 -10.75
C SER A 172 -6.86 -4.18 -9.98
N LEU A 173 -5.60 -4.43 -10.33
CA LEU A 173 -4.41 -3.96 -9.60
C LEU A 173 -4.27 -2.43 -9.55
N ARG A 174 -4.70 -1.70 -10.59
CA ARG A 174 -4.60 -0.23 -10.72
C ARG A 174 -5.95 0.46 -10.59
N GLY A 175 -6.87 -0.13 -9.84
CA GLY A 175 -8.28 0.28 -9.82
C GLY A 175 -8.60 1.55 -9.03
N PHE A 176 -7.66 2.17 -8.33
CA PHE A 176 -7.99 3.21 -7.35
C PHE A 176 -8.17 4.62 -7.94
N ASN A 177 -7.62 4.89 -9.12
CA ASN A 177 -7.72 6.21 -9.76
C ASN A 177 -8.81 6.29 -10.85
N LEU A 178 -9.36 5.16 -11.28
CA LEU A 178 -10.40 5.11 -12.30
C LEU A 178 -11.72 5.67 -11.77
N ARG A 179 -12.29 6.64 -12.47
CA ARG A 179 -13.61 7.20 -12.19
C ARG A 179 -14.38 7.52 -13.48
N ALA A 180 -15.70 7.59 -13.42
CA ALA A 180 -16.49 8.15 -14.50
C ALA A 180 -16.14 9.64 -14.72
N THR A 181 -16.21 10.09 -15.96
CA THR A 181 -16.02 11.52 -16.27
C THR A 181 -17.16 12.35 -15.68
N ARG A 182 -16.83 13.54 -15.20
CA ARG A 182 -17.75 14.56 -14.66
C ARG A 182 -17.97 15.64 -15.70
N ASP A 183 -19.01 16.46 -15.54
CA ASP A 183 -19.29 17.58 -16.45
C ASP A 183 -18.17 18.65 -16.45
N THR A 184 -17.37 18.69 -15.40
CA THR A 184 -16.21 19.60 -15.28
C THR A 184 -14.95 19.07 -15.94
N ASP A 185 -14.89 17.80 -16.31
CA ASP A 185 -13.72 17.22 -16.97
C ASP A 185 -13.71 17.65 -18.44
N GLU A 186 -12.54 17.98 -18.95
CA GLU A 186 -12.35 18.22 -20.38
C GLU A 186 -12.45 16.91 -21.16
N ASP A 187 -12.98 16.99 -22.37
CA ASP A 187 -12.95 15.85 -23.29
C ASP A 187 -11.53 15.66 -23.86
N PRO A 188 -11.10 14.42 -24.13
CA PRO A 188 -9.82 14.20 -24.79
C PRO A 188 -9.79 14.89 -26.15
N GLN A 189 -8.73 15.65 -26.42
CA GLN A 189 -8.55 16.39 -27.65
C GLN A 189 -7.41 15.84 -28.48
N ASP A 190 -7.71 15.30 -29.64
CA ASP A 190 -6.74 14.92 -30.66
C ASP A 190 -7.44 14.80 -32.02
N GLU A 191 -6.73 15.10 -33.12
CA GLU A 191 -7.28 15.02 -34.47
C GLU A 191 -7.63 13.59 -34.91
N THR A 192 -7.03 12.59 -34.28
CA THR A 192 -7.32 11.16 -34.55
C THR A 192 -8.60 10.68 -33.87
N LEU A 193 -9.17 11.43 -32.93
CA LEU A 193 -10.40 11.06 -32.21
C LEU A 193 -11.67 11.38 -33.01
N THR A 194 -11.68 11.01 -34.27
CA THR A 194 -12.88 11.07 -35.13
C THR A 194 -13.94 10.11 -34.61
N THR A 195 -15.22 10.35 -34.95
CA THR A 195 -16.32 9.44 -34.58
C THR A 195 -16.02 7.99 -35.02
N ASP A 196 -15.56 7.80 -36.27
CA ASP A 196 -15.23 6.48 -36.81
C ASP A 196 -14.14 5.77 -36.00
N ASN A 197 -13.16 6.51 -35.51
CA ASN A 197 -12.06 5.95 -34.68
C ASN A 197 -12.54 5.64 -33.26
N VAL A 198 -13.36 6.49 -32.67
CA VAL A 198 -14.00 6.20 -31.38
C VAL A 198 -14.89 4.95 -31.48
N GLU A 199 -15.65 4.80 -32.55
CA GLU A 199 -16.44 3.57 -32.78
C GLU A 199 -15.56 2.31 -32.90
N LYS A 200 -14.40 2.40 -33.55
CA LYS A 200 -13.47 1.25 -33.65
C LYS A 200 -12.97 0.77 -32.30
N VAL A 201 -12.75 1.68 -31.34
CA VAL A 201 -12.27 1.34 -29.99
C VAL A 201 -13.43 0.95 -29.08
N CYS A 202 -14.50 1.77 -29.08
CA CYS A 202 -15.54 1.72 -28.05
C CYS A 202 -16.82 1.03 -28.50
N GLY A 203 -16.90 0.61 -29.78
CA GLY A 203 -18.03 -0.09 -30.36
C GLY A 203 -18.96 0.81 -31.18
N PRO A 204 -19.87 0.19 -31.98
CA PRO A 204 -20.73 0.88 -32.91
C PRO A 204 -21.59 1.97 -32.26
N GLY A 205 -21.69 3.13 -32.91
CA GLY A 205 -22.47 4.28 -32.42
C GLY A 205 -21.81 5.08 -31.31
N ALA A 206 -20.57 4.72 -30.91
CA ALA A 206 -19.85 5.43 -29.87
C ALA A 206 -19.32 6.78 -30.36
N SER A 207 -19.50 7.81 -29.56
CA SER A 207 -18.81 9.09 -29.65
C SER A 207 -18.46 9.56 -28.25
N ILE A 208 -17.52 10.49 -28.10
CA ILE A 208 -17.17 11.03 -26.77
C ILE A 208 -18.43 11.49 -26.04
N ALA A 209 -19.30 12.25 -26.72
CA ALA A 209 -20.54 12.75 -26.14
C ALA A 209 -21.52 11.64 -25.73
N SER A 210 -21.71 10.60 -26.58
CA SER A 210 -22.59 9.48 -26.24
C SER A 210 -22.06 8.61 -25.12
N LEU A 211 -20.74 8.39 -25.07
CA LEU A 211 -20.07 7.65 -23.99
C LEU A 211 -20.21 8.37 -22.65
N ARG A 212 -20.00 9.71 -22.62
CA ARG A 212 -20.19 10.54 -21.42
C ARG A 212 -21.65 10.48 -20.95
N ALA A 213 -22.60 10.72 -21.85
CA ALA A 213 -24.02 10.70 -21.53
C ALA A 213 -24.51 9.33 -21.00
N ALA A 214 -23.87 8.23 -21.43
CA ALA A 214 -24.17 6.89 -20.99
C ALA A 214 -23.37 6.42 -19.76
N ASN A 215 -22.55 7.28 -19.14
CA ASN A 215 -21.58 6.92 -18.08
C ASN A 215 -20.65 5.76 -18.50
N LYS A 216 -20.19 5.78 -19.74
CA LYS A 216 -19.28 4.80 -20.34
C LYS A 216 -17.91 5.39 -20.68
N LEU A 217 -17.69 6.68 -20.38
CA LEU A 217 -16.41 7.36 -20.49
C LEU A 217 -15.82 7.50 -19.09
N PHE A 218 -14.61 6.99 -18.93
CA PHE A 218 -13.88 6.99 -17.64
C PHE A 218 -12.57 7.73 -17.78
N VAL A 219 -12.04 8.20 -16.65
CA VAL A 219 -10.79 8.94 -16.59
C VAL A 219 -9.95 8.49 -15.41
N VAL A 220 -8.64 8.44 -15.64
CA VAL A 220 -7.58 8.43 -14.62
C VAL A 220 -6.91 9.78 -14.71
N ASP A 221 -7.14 10.64 -13.74
CA ASP A 221 -6.67 12.03 -13.73
C ASP A 221 -5.53 12.19 -12.72
N LEU A 222 -4.32 12.23 -13.22
CA LEU A 222 -3.08 12.44 -12.49
C LEU A 222 -2.30 13.65 -13.06
N ALA A 223 -3.04 14.68 -13.47
CA ALA A 223 -2.47 15.88 -14.09
C ALA A 223 -1.48 16.64 -13.19
N THR A 224 -1.62 16.53 -11.89
CA THR A 224 -0.80 17.28 -10.92
C THR A 224 0.27 16.42 -10.23
N ILE A 225 0.33 15.12 -10.49
CA ILE A 225 1.23 14.22 -9.75
C ILE A 225 2.72 14.58 -9.95
N GLY A 226 3.07 15.12 -11.10
CA GLY A 226 4.44 15.55 -11.42
C GLY A 226 4.96 16.65 -10.51
N GLU A 227 4.08 17.43 -9.86
CA GLU A 227 4.46 18.48 -8.90
C GLU A 227 5.21 17.93 -7.68
N TRP A 228 5.00 16.67 -7.36
CA TRP A 228 5.70 15.97 -6.27
C TRP A 228 7.09 15.49 -6.68
N GLY A 229 7.33 15.27 -7.96
CA GLY A 229 8.65 14.94 -8.50
C GLY A 229 9.54 16.19 -8.53
N ASP A 230 10.80 16.04 -8.13
CA ASP A 230 11.81 17.09 -8.27
C ASP A 230 12.99 16.54 -9.08
N PRO A 231 13.20 17.02 -10.31
CA PRO A 231 14.33 16.56 -11.14
C PRO A 231 15.71 16.85 -10.50
N ALA A 232 15.82 17.83 -9.61
CA ALA A 232 17.06 18.11 -8.89
C ALA A 232 17.33 17.10 -7.77
N VAL A 233 16.26 16.64 -7.10
CA VAL A 233 16.30 15.61 -6.04
C VAL A 233 16.24 14.20 -6.64
N SER A 234 15.60 14.06 -7.80
CA SER A 234 15.43 12.78 -8.50
C SER A 234 16.66 12.37 -9.32
N LYS A 235 17.85 12.86 -9.01
CA LYS A 235 19.09 12.39 -9.61
C LYS A 235 19.51 11.10 -8.95
N VAL A 236 19.75 10.07 -9.75
CA VAL A 236 20.43 8.86 -9.31
C VAL A 236 21.84 8.89 -9.89
N GLU A 237 22.82 8.77 -9.03
CA GLU A 237 24.21 8.60 -9.48
C GLU A 237 24.39 7.19 -10.03
N ALA A 238 24.25 7.07 -11.34
CA ALA A 238 24.59 5.85 -12.07
C ALA A 238 25.86 6.08 -12.87
N THR A 239 26.70 5.06 -13.00
CA THR A 239 27.89 5.14 -13.86
C THR A 239 27.46 4.92 -15.32
N PRO A 240 27.74 5.83 -16.29
CA PRO A 240 28.85 6.79 -16.25
C PRO A 240 28.53 8.23 -15.82
N GLY A 241 27.38 8.54 -15.27
CA GLY A 241 27.02 9.89 -14.81
C GLY A 241 25.61 9.95 -14.21
N PRO A 242 25.17 11.10 -13.71
CA PRO A 242 23.85 11.23 -13.09
C PRO A 242 22.74 10.93 -14.09
N VAL A 243 21.83 10.05 -13.70
CA VAL A 243 20.64 9.70 -14.46
C VAL A 243 19.45 10.38 -13.78
N HIS A 244 18.65 11.07 -14.58
CA HIS A 244 17.45 11.72 -14.10
C HIS A 244 16.26 10.78 -14.27
N LYS A 245 15.39 10.75 -13.28
CA LYS A 245 14.10 10.08 -13.34
C LYS A 245 12.99 11.13 -13.26
N PHE A 246 11.87 10.83 -13.93
CA PHE A 246 10.76 11.75 -14.10
C PHE A 246 9.48 11.08 -13.64
N LEU A 247 8.66 11.85 -12.92
CA LEU A 247 7.28 11.48 -12.61
C LEU A 247 6.36 12.25 -13.56
N PRO A 248 5.75 11.59 -14.56
CA PRO A 248 4.95 12.29 -15.57
C PRO A 248 3.59 12.70 -15.02
N SER A 249 3.16 13.94 -15.33
CA SER A 249 1.79 14.39 -15.17
C SER A 249 0.96 13.91 -16.36
N VAL A 250 -0.17 13.21 -16.11
CA VAL A 250 -0.87 12.49 -17.17
C VAL A 250 -2.36 12.33 -16.89
N ILE A 251 -3.16 12.33 -17.95
CA ILE A 251 -4.60 12.03 -17.90
C ILE A 251 -4.89 10.91 -18.89
N GLY A 252 -5.44 9.79 -18.41
CA GLY A 252 -5.86 8.67 -19.25
C GLY A 252 -7.38 8.60 -19.38
N TYR A 253 -7.89 8.48 -20.62
CA TYR A 253 -9.30 8.32 -20.92
C TYR A 253 -9.59 6.91 -21.40
N PHE A 254 -10.68 6.34 -20.90
CA PHE A 254 -11.09 4.97 -21.19
C PHE A 254 -12.55 4.92 -21.56
N CYS A 255 -12.93 3.99 -22.43
CA CYS A 255 -14.32 3.65 -22.67
C CYS A 255 -14.64 2.22 -22.24
N PHE A 256 -15.88 2.01 -21.82
CA PHE A 256 -16.37 0.70 -21.41
C PHE A 256 -17.56 0.28 -22.26
N SER A 257 -17.42 -0.87 -22.93
CA SER A 257 -18.53 -1.57 -23.59
C SER A 257 -18.67 -2.98 -22.99
N GLU A 258 -17.94 -3.94 -23.49
CA GLU A 258 -17.75 -5.27 -22.89
C GLU A 258 -16.46 -5.33 -22.07
N GLN A 259 -15.49 -4.52 -22.43
CA GLN A 259 -14.18 -4.37 -21.80
C GLN A 259 -13.88 -2.90 -21.59
N LEU A 260 -12.99 -2.61 -20.65
CA LEU A 260 -12.43 -1.28 -20.47
C LEU A 260 -11.24 -1.12 -21.42
N LEU A 261 -11.33 -0.19 -22.35
CA LEU A 261 -10.27 0.05 -23.34
C LEU A 261 -9.75 1.48 -23.26
N PRO A 262 -8.43 1.69 -23.36
CA PRO A 262 -7.86 3.04 -23.39
C PRO A 262 -8.21 3.72 -24.73
N LEU A 263 -8.69 4.95 -24.63
CA LEU A 263 -9.12 5.76 -25.78
C LEU A 263 -8.11 6.86 -26.12
N ALA A 264 -7.56 7.52 -25.10
CA ALA A 264 -6.56 8.56 -25.23
C ALA A 264 -5.76 8.71 -23.96
N ILE A 265 -4.50 9.13 -24.09
CA ILE A 265 -3.64 9.48 -22.94
C ILE A 265 -3.01 10.85 -23.24
N HIS A 266 -3.32 11.84 -22.40
CA HIS A 266 -2.77 13.19 -22.47
C HIS A 266 -1.58 13.32 -21.53
N LEU A 267 -0.42 13.62 -22.09
CA LEU A 267 0.83 13.91 -21.36
C LEU A 267 0.87 15.42 -21.07
N VAL A 268 0.53 15.80 -19.85
CA VAL A 268 0.34 17.22 -19.46
C VAL A 268 1.64 18.00 -19.63
N ASP A 269 2.77 17.41 -19.22
CA ASP A 269 4.08 18.08 -19.25
C ASP A 269 4.54 18.43 -20.68
N SER A 270 4.12 17.65 -21.68
CA SER A 270 4.46 17.85 -23.08
C SER A 270 3.33 18.48 -23.90
N GLY A 271 2.11 18.52 -23.37
CA GLY A 271 0.92 18.98 -24.06
C GLY A 271 0.53 18.11 -25.28
N ILE A 272 0.89 16.81 -25.27
CA ILE A 272 0.62 15.86 -26.35
C ILE A 272 -0.42 14.85 -25.86
N THR A 273 -1.43 14.62 -26.70
CA THR A 273 -2.35 13.47 -26.55
C THR A 273 -1.92 12.37 -27.51
N TYR A 274 -1.88 11.15 -27.01
CA TYR A 274 -1.68 9.95 -27.80
C TYR A 274 -2.95 9.07 -27.76
N THR A 275 -3.17 8.35 -28.85
CA THR A 275 -4.32 7.48 -29.07
C THR A 275 -3.88 6.12 -29.62
N PRO A 276 -4.72 5.10 -29.64
CA PRO A 276 -4.41 3.81 -30.30
C PRO A 276 -4.11 3.90 -31.78
N PHE A 277 -4.29 5.08 -32.41
CA PHE A 277 -4.05 5.33 -33.85
C PHE A 277 -2.70 6.00 -34.12
N ASP A 278 -1.95 6.35 -33.11
CA ASP A 278 -0.57 6.82 -33.21
C ASP A 278 0.39 5.64 -33.48
N ALA A 279 1.67 5.93 -33.69
CA ALA A 279 2.67 4.89 -33.85
C ALA A 279 2.71 3.98 -32.60
N PRO A 280 2.85 2.65 -32.76
CA PRO A 280 2.79 1.71 -31.63
C PRO A 280 3.76 2.03 -30.49
N GLU A 281 4.95 2.54 -30.81
CA GLU A 281 5.96 2.90 -29.82
C GLU A 281 5.59 4.19 -29.06
N GLU A 282 4.90 5.13 -29.70
CA GLU A 282 4.39 6.37 -29.09
C GLU A 282 3.22 6.05 -28.15
N TRP A 283 2.28 5.23 -28.64
CA TRP A 283 1.18 4.76 -27.81
C TRP A 283 1.65 3.95 -26.61
N GLN A 284 2.68 3.11 -26.80
CA GLN A 284 3.27 2.35 -25.70
C GLN A 284 3.97 3.26 -24.69
N LEU A 285 4.66 4.33 -25.11
CA LEU A 285 5.26 5.32 -24.22
C LEU A 285 4.19 6.02 -23.39
N ALA A 286 3.08 6.44 -24.00
CA ALA A 286 1.96 7.06 -23.29
C ALA A 286 1.36 6.13 -22.22
N LYS A 287 1.14 4.85 -22.56
CA LYS A 287 0.69 3.83 -21.58
C LYS A 287 1.70 3.65 -20.45
N THR A 288 2.99 3.63 -20.74
CA THR A 288 4.06 3.53 -19.74
C THR A 288 4.09 4.73 -18.80
N ALA A 289 3.88 5.94 -19.34
CA ALA A 289 3.79 7.17 -18.54
C ALA A 289 2.61 7.12 -17.57
N LEU A 290 1.44 6.70 -18.04
CA LEU A 290 0.26 6.55 -17.17
C LEU A 290 0.50 5.50 -16.07
N ASN A 291 1.09 4.36 -16.40
CA ASN A 291 1.43 3.33 -15.42
C ASN A 291 2.39 3.86 -14.34
N ALA A 292 3.42 4.64 -14.72
CA ALA A 292 4.38 5.21 -13.77
C ALA A 292 3.72 6.21 -12.80
N ALA A 293 2.80 7.02 -13.30
CA ALA A 293 2.04 7.95 -12.48
C ALA A 293 1.10 7.22 -11.51
N GLU A 294 0.36 6.21 -11.99
CA GLU A 294 -0.60 5.46 -11.18
C GLU A 294 0.06 4.66 -10.06
N VAL A 295 1.14 3.92 -10.35
CA VAL A 295 1.82 3.15 -9.30
C VAL A 295 2.37 4.06 -8.22
N THR A 296 2.92 5.19 -8.61
CA THR A 296 3.43 6.18 -7.65
C THR A 296 2.31 6.74 -6.78
N PHE A 297 1.21 7.18 -7.39
CA PHE A 297 0.07 7.71 -6.64
C PHE A 297 -0.50 6.65 -5.69
N GLN A 298 -0.78 5.46 -6.20
CA GLN A 298 -1.41 4.38 -5.44
C GLN A 298 -0.54 3.95 -4.25
N GLN A 299 0.79 3.84 -4.43
CA GLN A 299 1.70 3.49 -3.36
C GLN A 299 1.79 4.58 -2.28
N MET A 300 1.84 5.85 -2.68
CA MET A 300 1.89 6.96 -1.72
C MET A 300 0.55 7.13 -0.99
N GLN A 301 -0.55 6.96 -1.70
CA GLN A 301 -1.89 7.04 -1.10
C GLN A 301 -2.13 5.91 -0.10
N HIS A 302 -1.73 4.65 -0.43
CA HIS A 302 -1.87 3.55 0.50
C HIS A 302 -1.11 3.79 1.81
N PHE A 303 0.12 4.30 1.71
CA PHE A 303 0.91 4.61 2.89
C PHE A 303 0.25 5.70 3.75
N SER A 304 -0.26 6.75 3.11
CA SER A 304 -0.97 7.84 3.78
C SER A 304 -2.24 7.38 4.50
N GLU A 305 -3.05 6.57 3.83
CA GLU A 305 -4.36 6.14 4.35
C GLU A 305 -4.29 4.97 5.33
N SER A 306 -3.17 4.24 5.39
CA SER A 306 -3.02 3.06 6.24
C SER A 306 -2.00 3.30 7.34
N HIS A 307 -0.72 3.34 7.01
CA HIS A 307 0.36 3.38 7.99
C HIS A 307 0.38 4.66 8.82
N THR A 308 0.27 5.83 8.19
CA THR A 308 0.27 7.09 8.95
C THR A 308 -1.01 7.31 9.75
N LEU A 309 -2.06 6.56 9.45
CA LEU A 309 -3.34 6.60 10.17
C LEU A 309 -3.33 5.65 11.38
N SER A 310 -2.92 4.39 11.19
CA SER A 310 -2.98 3.36 12.23
C SER A 310 -1.99 3.63 13.37
N ILE A 311 -0.80 4.13 13.06
CA ILE A 311 0.28 4.36 14.03
C ILE A 311 -0.13 5.26 15.21
N PRO A 312 -0.62 6.49 15.02
CA PRO A 312 -1.03 7.34 16.14
C PRO A 312 -2.25 6.77 16.89
N ILE A 313 -3.17 6.10 16.20
CA ILE A 313 -4.31 5.43 16.85
C ILE A 313 -3.79 4.28 17.73
N ARG A 314 -2.81 3.49 17.27
CA ARG A 314 -2.19 2.42 18.05
C ARG A 314 -1.49 2.95 19.31
N VAL A 315 -0.83 4.10 19.25
CA VAL A 315 -0.26 4.76 20.44
C VAL A 315 -1.37 5.03 21.47
N GLU A 316 -2.48 5.62 21.03
CA GLU A 316 -3.59 5.93 21.94
C GLU A 316 -4.33 4.68 22.44
N LEU A 317 -4.29 3.54 21.70
CA LEU A 317 -4.78 2.27 22.25
C LEU A 317 -3.98 1.82 23.47
N TYR A 318 -2.64 1.94 23.44
CA TYR A 318 -1.82 1.63 24.61
C TYR A 318 -2.05 2.59 25.77
N ARG A 319 -2.31 3.86 25.48
CA ARG A 319 -2.41 4.94 26.47
C ARG A 319 -3.77 5.01 27.18
N ALA A 320 -4.83 4.55 26.54
CA ALA A 320 -6.20 4.70 27.02
C ALA A 320 -6.87 3.40 27.45
N PHE A 321 -6.39 2.27 26.97
CA PHE A 321 -6.98 0.98 27.30
C PHE A 321 -6.02 0.06 28.05
N ALA A 322 -6.54 -0.64 29.06
CA ALA A 322 -5.87 -1.78 29.64
C ALA A 322 -5.76 -2.95 28.64
N GLU A 323 -4.79 -3.84 28.83
CA GLU A 323 -4.48 -4.93 27.90
C GLU A 323 -5.69 -5.81 27.57
N LYS A 324 -6.49 -6.13 28.57
CA LYS A 324 -7.69 -7.00 28.43
C LYS A 324 -8.95 -6.25 27.97
N HIS A 325 -8.83 -5.02 27.47
CA HIS A 325 -9.97 -4.31 26.91
C HIS A 325 -10.32 -4.85 25.52
N PRO A 326 -11.61 -5.21 25.24
CA PRO A 326 -11.98 -5.85 23.99
C PRO A 326 -11.65 -5.02 22.73
N VAL A 327 -11.89 -3.70 22.76
CA VAL A 327 -11.57 -2.82 21.62
C VAL A 327 -10.06 -2.77 21.36
N ARG A 328 -9.24 -2.72 22.42
CA ARG A 328 -7.77 -2.80 22.28
C ARG A 328 -7.37 -4.14 21.67
N ALA A 329 -7.87 -5.25 22.20
CA ALA A 329 -7.54 -6.58 21.69
C ALA A 329 -7.89 -6.72 20.20
N LEU A 330 -9.08 -6.26 19.79
CA LEU A 330 -9.50 -6.28 18.38
C LEU A 330 -8.54 -5.49 17.50
N LEU A 331 -8.32 -4.20 17.79
CA LEU A 331 -7.54 -3.32 16.92
C LEU A 331 -6.05 -3.66 16.92
N MET A 332 -5.49 -4.12 18.04
CA MET A 332 -4.08 -4.53 18.11
C MET A 332 -3.74 -5.70 17.18
N ARG A 333 -4.71 -6.57 16.86
CA ARG A 333 -4.52 -7.61 15.84
C ARG A 333 -4.30 -7.02 14.45
N HIS A 334 -4.98 -5.93 14.13
CA HIS A 334 -4.95 -5.29 12.81
C HIS A 334 -3.90 -4.18 12.68
N PHE A 335 -3.39 -3.67 13.80
CA PHE A 335 -2.31 -2.67 13.84
C PHE A 335 -0.96 -3.28 14.29
N ALA A 336 -0.88 -4.62 14.33
CA ALA A 336 0.37 -5.30 14.66
C ALA A 336 1.46 -4.93 13.66
N LEU A 337 2.70 -4.83 14.15
CA LEU A 337 3.93 -4.53 13.39
C LEU A 337 4.08 -3.07 12.91
N ASP A 338 3.08 -2.21 13.07
CA ASP A 338 3.10 -0.84 12.54
C ASP A 338 4.30 -0.01 13.02
N PHE A 339 4.72 -0.16 14.28
CA PHE A 339 5.86 0.61 14.82
C PHE A 339 7.20 0.15 14.23
N GLY A 340 7.36 -1.16 14.00
CA GLY A 340 8.55 -1.71 13.37
C GLY A 340 8.59 -1.40 11.88
N LEU A 341 7.46 -1.51 11.19
CA LEU A 341 7.33 -1.17 9.77
C LEU A 341 7.65 0.31 9.52
N GLU A 342 7.14 1.20 10.35
CA GLU A 342 7.41 2.64 10.28
C GLU A 342 8.90 2.95 10.44
N GLN A 343 9.53 2.36 11.44
CA GLN A 343 10.97 2.55 11.64
C GLN A 343 11.77 2.06 10.43
N GLN A 344 11.43 0.89 9.88
CA GLN A 344 12.07 0.39 8.67
C GLN A 344 11.80 1.30 7.46
N ALA A 345 10.55 1.72 7.25
CA ALA A 345 10.19 2.59 6.12
C ALA A 345 10.99 3.89 6.13
N GLY A 346 11.15 4.55 7.28
CA GLY A 346 11.96 5.76 7.41
C GLY A 346 13.44 5.57 7.09
N VAL A 347 13.96 4.35 7.23
CA VAL A 347 15.38 4.03 6.97
C VAL A 347 15.60 3.46 5.58
N VAL A 348 14.73 2.53 5.13
CA VAL A 348 14.98 1.74 3.91
C VAL A 348 14.14 2.14 2.70
N LEU A 349 13.08 2.93 2.89
CA LEU A 349 12.21 3.37 1.79
C LEU A 349 12.27 4.88 1.58
N PHE A 350 12.04 5.68 2.62
CA PHE A 350 11.85 7.13 2.53
C PHE A 350 13.11 7.93 2.90
N ASN A 351 14.28 7.42 2.51
CA ASN A 351 15.54 8.12 2.72
C ASN A 351 16.33 8.19 1.41
N THR A 352 17.31 9.08 1.35
CA THR A 352 18.19 9.25 0.19
C THR A 352 18.91 7.94 -0.14
N SER A 353 19.02 7.63 -1.42
CA SER A 353 19.68 6.43 -1.96
C SER A 353 19.02 5.09 -1.58
N THR A 354 17.82 5.09 -1.01
CA THR A 354 17.04 3.87 -0.79
C THR A 354 16.48 3.31 -2.10
N PRO A 355 16.05 2.04 -2.14
CA PRO A 355 15.45 1.47 -3.36
C PRO A 355 14.27 2.30 -3.89
N LEU A 356 13.39 2.82 -3.04
CA LEU A 356 12.30 3.68 -3.47
C LEU A 356 12.82 5.00 -4.05
N ASP A 357 13.76 5.65 -3.34
CA ASP A 357 14.40 6.87 -3.83
C ASP A 357 15.09 6.66 -5.18
N GLN A 358 15.70 5.50 -5.39
CA GLN A 358 16.37 5.17 -6.65
C GLN A 358 15.43 4.84 -7.80
N THR A 359 14.24 4.29 -7.53
CA THR A 359 13.39 3.67 -8.55
C THR A 359 12.09 4.40 -8.85
N PHE A 360 11.55 5.16 -7.89
CA PHE A 360 10.31 5.93 -8.08
C PHE A 360 10.61 7.36 -8.56
N GLY A 361 9.84 7.85 -9.54
CA GLY A 361 10.00 9.19 -10.09
C GLY A 361 9.76 10.33 -9.08
N ILE A 362 9.00 10.04 -8.03
CA ILE A 362 8.72 10.99 -6.94
C ILE A 362 9.94 11.21 -6.02
N GLY A 363 10.83 10.20 -5.86
CA GLY A 363 11.96 10.26 -4.93
C GLY A 363 11.56 10.36 -3.45
N ALA A 364 12.52 10.20 -2.53
CA ALA A 364 12.24 10.18 -1.10
C ALA A 364 11.65 11.50 -0.59
N ALA A 365 12.20 12.63 -0.97
CA ALA A 365 11.70 13.94 -0.55
C ALA A 365 10.28 14.23 -1.08
N GLY A 366 10.00 13.85 -2.33
CA GLY A 366 8.66 13.95 -2.92
C GLY A 366 7.64 13.08 -2.19
N CYS A 367 8.02 11.84 -1.84
CA CYS A 367 7.19 10.94 -1.03
C CYS A 367 6.76 11.61 0.28
N VAL A 368 7.70 12.17 1.02
CA VAL A 368 7.38 12.80 2.32
C VAL A 368 6.46 14.01 2.16
N ARG A 369 6.70 14.85 1.13
CA ARG A 369 5.81 15.98 0.82
C ARG A 369 4.40 15.51 0.45
N PHE A 370 4.30 14.46 -0.36
CA PHE A 370 3.02 13.85 -0.73
C PHE A 370 2.28 13.34 0.53
N LEU A 371 2.97 12.63 1.41
CA LEU A 371 2.39 12.11 2.65
C LEU A 371 1.86 13.23 3.56
N GLN A 372 2.57 14.34 3.65
CA GLN A 372 2.11 15.51 4.42
C GLN A 372 0.82 16.10 3.86
N ASP A 373 0.70 16.23 2.54
CA ASP A 373 -0.47 16.74 1.89
C ASP A 373 -1.64 15.75 1.91
N ALA A 374 -1.41 14.50 1.53
CA ALA A 374 -2.45 13.46 1.43
C ALA A 374 -3.20 13.26 2.75
N ARG A 375 -2.50 13.22 3.88
CA ARG A 375 -3.11 13.03 5.20
C ARG A 375 -4.10 14.13 5.60
N THR A 376 -4.03 15.32 4.98
CA THR A 376 -4.98 16.41 5.25
C THR A 376 -6.35 16.15 4.64
N ARG A 377 -6.44 15.17 3.73
CA ARG A 377 -7.65 14.82 2.97
C ARG A 377 -8.23 13.45 3.34
N ILE A 378 -7.57 12.70 4.23
CA ILE A 378 -8.03 11.37 4.64
C ILE A 378 -9.30 11.50 5.47
N SER A 379 -10.33 10.76 5.09
CA SER A 379 -11.55 10.57 5.88
C SER A 379 -11.60 9.15 6.45
N LEU A 380 -11.88 9.05 7.74
CA LEU A 380 -12.16 7.78 8.42
C LEU A 380 -13.58 7.27 8.18
N LEU A 381 -14.43 8.09 7.58
CA LEU A 381 -15.83 7.76 7.36
C LEU A 381 -16.10 7.22 5.95
N ASP A 382 -15.17 7.44 5.02
CA ASP A 382 -15.29 6.94 3.67
C ASP A 382 -15.23 5.41 3.67
N ASP A 383 -16.22 4.77 3.13
CA ASP A 383 -16.30 3.32 2.99
C ASP A 383 -16.25 2.90 1.50
N VAL A 384 -16.10 1.60 1.27
CA VAL A 384 -16.01 1.07 -0.10
C VAL A 384 -17.29 1.33 -0.92
N TYR A 385 -18.44 1.49 -0.29
CA TYR A 385 -19.71 1.76 -0.99
C TYR A 385 -19.80 3.19 -1.45
N SER A 386 -19.42 4.15 -0.58
CA SER A 386 -19.36 5.57 -0.92
C SER A 386 -18.27 5.83 -1.97
N ASP A 387 -17.07 5.28 -1.81
CA ASP A 387 -15.96 5.39 -2.77
C ASP A 387 -16.38 4.93 -4.18
N VAL A 388 -16.92 3.72 -4.28
CA VAL A 388 -17.37 3.16 -5.56
C VAL A 388 -18.48 3.99 -6.21
N LYS A 389 -19.39 4.55 -5.39
CA LYS A 389 -20.48 5.42 -5.84
C LYS A 389 -19.95 6.78 -6.33
N GLU A 390 -19.08 7.41 -5.58
CA GLU A 390 -18.49 8.72 -5.92
C GLU A 390 -17.64 8.66 -7.19
N ARG A 391 -16.92 7.55 -7.38
CA ARG A 391 -16.17 7.30 -8.61
C ARG A 391 -17.07 6.89 -9.78
N GLY A 392 -18.34 6.58 -9.56
CA GLY A 392 -19.27 6.19 -10.63
C GLY A 392 -18.93 4.85 -11.29
N ILE A 393 -18.24 3.95 -10.58
CA ILE A 393 -17.76 2.67 -11.11
C ILE A 393 -18.58 1.44 -10.66
N GLN A 394 -19.73 1.65 -10.03
CA GLN A 394 -20.54 0.58 -9.44
C GLN A 394 -21.07 -0.45 -10.46
N HIS A 395 -21.07 -0.11 -11.72
CA HIS A 395 -21.53 -0.98 -12.82
C HIS A 395 -20.39 -1.69 -13.56
N LEU A 396 -19.14 -1.39 -13.20
CA LEU A 396 -17.97 -2.05 -13.78
C LEU A 396 -17.66 -3.35 -13.04
N PRO A 397 -17.07 -4.36 -13.71
CA PRO A 397 -16.55 -5.57 -13.07
C PRO A 397 -15.23 -5.28 -12.32
N HIS A 398 -15.25 -4.28 -11.48
CA HIS A 398 -14.09 -3.78 -10.75
C HIS A 398 -13.80 -4.66 -9.54
N LYS A 399 -12.69 -5.40 -9.55
CA LYS A 399 -12.36 -6.45 -8.59
C LYS A 399 -12.36 -5.96 -7.14
N TYR A 400 -11.68 -4.83 -6.85
CA TYR A 400 -11.71 -4.24 -5.51
C TYR A 400 -13.13 -3.83 -5.08
N ALA A 401 -13.92 -3.25 -6.00
CA ALA A 401 -15.29 -2.85 -5.66
C ALA A 401 -16.19 -4.05 -5.32
N VAL A 402 -16.01 -5.17 -5.99
CA VAL A 402 -16.78 -6.40 -5.74
C VAL A 402 -16.29 -7.09 -4.48
N TYR A 403 -15.01 -7.48 -4.43
CA TYR A 403 -14.46 -8.26 -3.33
C TYR A 403 -14.31 -7.44 -2.05
N GLY A 404 -13.98 -6.14 -2.17
CA GLY A 404 -13.90 -5.23 -1.04
C GLY A 404 -15.24 -5.06 -0.32
N LYS A 405 -16.37 -5.01 -1.06
CA LYS A 405 -17.72 -4.98 -0.44
C LYS A 405 -18.02 -6.26 0.32
N MET A 406 -17.71 -7.43 -0.24
CA MET A 406 -17.89 -8.71 0.46
C MET A 406 -17.11 -8.74 1.78
N HIS A 407 -15.86 -8.28 1.77
CA HIS A 407 -15.05 -8.15 2.98
C HIS A 407 -15.62 -7.13 3.97
N ALA A 408 -16.09 -5.97 3.48
CA ALA A 408 -16.69 -4.95 4.33
C ALA A 408 -17.92 -5.48 5.07
N ASP A 409 -18.75 -6.25 4.39
CA ASP A 409 -19.94 -6.88 4.99
C ASP A 409 -19.57 -7.94 6.03
N ALA A 410 -18.60 -8.81 5.73
CA ALA A 410 -18.11 -9.83 6.66
C ALA A 410 -17.47 -9.20 7.91
N ILE A 411 -16.60 -8.20 7.73
CA ILE A 411 -15.99 -7.46 8.86
C ILE A 411 -17.06 -6.75 9.68
N SER A 412 -18.00 -6.08 9.04
CA SER A 412 -19.12 -5.40 9.71
C SER A 412 -19.96 -6.37 10.54
N SER A 413 -20.30 -7.53 9.97
CA SER A 413 -21.02 -8.60 10.66
C SER A 413 -20.26 -9.12 11.88
N PHE A 414 -18.94 -9.37 11.73
CA PHE A 414 -18.11 -9.83 12.83
C PHE A 414 -18.02 -8.77 13.94
N VAL A 415 -17.69 -7.52 13.61
CA VAL A 415 -17.56 -6.43 14.58
C VAL A 415 -18.87 -6.22 15.34
N ARG A 416 -20.02 -6.33 14.69
CA ARG A 416 -21.34 -6.23 15.35
C ARG A 416 -21.51 -7.34 16.38
N ARG A 417 -21.28 -8.61 16.00
CA ARG A 417 -21.37 -9.76 16.91
C ARG A 417 -20.35 -9.64 18.06
N PHE A 418 -19.17 -9.15 17.78
CA PHE A 418 -18.12 -8.89 18.77
C PHE A 418 -18.58 -7.85 19.80
N LEU A 419 -19.11 -6.71 19.36
CA LEU A 419 -19.61 -5.67 20.24
C LEU A 419 -20.83 -6.14 21.07
N ASP A 420 -21.67 -7.00 20.51
CA ASP A 420 -22.84 -7.57 21.22
C ASP A 420 -22.44 -8.43 22.43
N VAL A 421 -21.22 -9.00 22.44
CA VAL A 421 -20.70 -9.76 23.57
C VAL A 421 -20.33 -8.86 24.75
N TYR A 422 -19.82 -7.65 24.51
CA TYR A 422 -19.26 -6.79 25.55
C TYR A 422 -20.13 -5.60 25.91
N TYR A 423 -20.92 -5.09 24.97
CA TYR A 423 -21.78 -3.92 25.16
C TYR A 423 -23.25 -4.29 25.02
N ALA A 424 -23.92 -4.44 26.14
CA ALA A 424 -25.33 -4.82 26.17
C ALA A 424 -26.22 -3.77 25.46
N ASP A 425 -25.89 -2.49 25.64
CA ASP A 425 -26.66 -1.36 25.12
C ASP A 425 -25.77 -0.11 24.91
N ASN A 426 -26.39 0.99 24.50
CA ASN A 426 -25.71 2.27 24.30
C ASN A 426 -25.21 2.88 25.63
N GLN A 427 -25.81 2.53 26.76
CA GLN A 427 -25.34 3.03 28.07
C GLN A 427 -24.01 2.42 28.44
N ALA A 428 -23.81 1.13 28.17
CA ALA A 428 -22.53 0.46 28.36
C ALA A 428 -21.40 1.16 27.55
N VAL A 429 -21.67 1.57 26.31
CA VAL A 429 -20.74 2.34 25.48
C VAL A 429 -20.43 3.71 26.09
N LYS A 430 -21.46 4.46 26.52
CA LYS A 430 -21.29 5.80 27.10
C LYS A 430 -20.49 5.80 28.40
N THR A 431 -20.63 4.76 29.20
CA THR A 431 -20.02 4.67 30.54
C THR A 431 -18.68 3.95 30.54
N ASP A 432 -18.22 3.43 29.41
CA ASP A 432 -16.89 2.86 29.26
C ASP A 432 -15.85 3.98 29.25
N VAL A 433 -15.22 4.20 30.40
CA VAL A 433 -14.27 5.29 30.61
C VAL A 433 -13.03 5.16 29.72
N GLU A 434 -12.54 3.94 29.51
CA GLU A 434 -11.36 3.67 28.67
C GLU A 434 -11.67 4.01 27.21
N LEU A 435 -12.83 3.59 26.71
CA LEU A 435 -13.30 3.91 25.36
C LEU A 435 -13.46 5.43 25.15
N GLN A 436 -14.04 6.14 26.12
CA GLN A 436 -14.24 7.59 26.01
C GLN A 436 -12.90 8.35 26.06
N ASN A 437 -11.96 7.91 26.88
CA ASN A 437 -10.60 8.48 26.93
C ASN A 437 -9.85 8.28 25.61
N TRP A 438 -9.95 7.09 25.00
CA TRP A 438 -9.39 6.81 23.69
C TRP A 438 -9.99 7.71 22.60
N ALA A 439 -11.31 7.84 22.58
CA ALA A 439 -12.01 8.71 21.65
C ALA A 439 -11.53 10.15 21.75
N ALA A 440 -11.48 10.69 22.98
CA ALA A 440 -11.02 12.06 23.24
C ALA A 440 -9.54 12.28 22.89
N ALA A 441 -8.70 11.27 23.04
CA ALA A 441 -7.28 11.33 22.68
C ALA A 441 -7.09 11.32 21.16
N CYS A 442 -7.72 10.37 20.45
CA CYS A 442 -7.63 10.28 18.99
C CYS A 442 -8.20 11.50 18.27
N ALA A 443 -9.29 12.08 18.77
CA ALA A 443 -9.88 13.32 18.21
C ALA A 443 -8.94 14.54 18.27
N LYS A 444 -7.85 14.49 19.06
CA LYS A 444 -6.82 15.55 19.13
C LYS A 444 -5.70 15.36 18.12
N ILE A 445 -5.65 14.24 17.42
CA ILE A 445 -4.62 13.97 16.42
C ILE A 445 -4.93 14.81 15.18
N PRO A 446 -4.02 15.70 14.74
CA PRO A 446 -4.34 16.76 13.77
C PRO A 446 -4.88 16.28 12.43
N HIS A 447 -4.56 15.06 12.00
CA HIS A 447 -4.99 14.51 10.70
C HIS A 447 -6.12 13.47 10.80
N LEU A 448 -6.69 13.26 11.99
CA LEU A 448 -7.88 12.43 12.20
C LEU A 448 -9.12 13.32 12.36
N HIS A 449 -9.44 14.10 11.33
CA HIS A 449 -10.41 15.21 11.39
C HIS A 449 -11.82 14.78 11.76
N ASP A 450 -12.21 13.57 11.41
CA ASP A 450 -13.57 13.01 11.59
C ASP A 450 -13.63 11.91 12.68
N PHE A 451 -12.54 11.76 13.46
CA PHE A 451 -12.57 10.84 14.60
C PHE A 451 -13.50 11.38 15.69
N PRO A 452 -14.45 10.58 16.18
CA PRO A 452 -15.41 11.02 17.18
C PRO A 452 -14.72 11.32 18.51
N ALA A 453 -14.98 12.49 19.11
CA ALA A 453 -14.42 12.85 20.42
C ALA A 453 -15.06 12.07 21.59
N ALA A 454 -16.19 11.42 21.35
CA ALA A 454 -16.88 10.55 22.30
C ALA A 454 -17.87 9.63 21.55
N PHE A 455 -18.11 8.44 22.10
CA PHE A 455 -19.11 7.50 21.59
C PHE A 455 -20.42 7.60 22.39
N GLN A 456 -21.51 7.88 21.70
CA GLN A 456 -22.84 7.99 22.29
C GLN A 456 -23.69 6.73 22.09
N ASP A 457 -23.32 5.89 21.14
CA ASP A 457 -24.05 4.68 20.79
C ASP A 457 -23.14 3.60 20.19
N LYS A 458 -23.63 2.37 20.23
CA LYS A 458 -22.93 1.19 19.73
C LYS A 458 -22.80 1.20 18.21
N GLU A 459 -23.75 1.82 17.50
CA GLU A 459 -23.71 1.87 16.04
C GLU A 459 -22.53 2.71 15.52
N ARG A 460 -22.27 3.87 16.14
CA ARG A 460 -21.14 4.70 15.77
C ARG A 460 -19.80 4.03 16.07
N LEU A 461 -19.71 3.32 17.20
CA LEU A 461 -18.52 2.52 17.53
C LEU A 461 -18.33 1.38 16.52
N HIS A 462 -19.40 0.67 16.16
CA HIS A 462 -19.40 -0.39 15.16
C HIS A 462 -18.87 0.13 13.80
N GLN A 463 -19.40 1.25 13.33
CA GLN A 463 -18.97 1.86 12.05
C GLN A 463 -17.48 2.18 12.05
N LEU A 464 -16.97 2.82 13.12
CA LEU A 464 -15.55 3.17 13.21
C LEU A 464 -14.65 1.94 13.25
N LEU A 465 -14.96 0.96 14.11
CA LEU A 465 -14.15 -0.26 14.22
C LEU A 465 -14.16 -1.06 12.91
N THR A 466 -15.31 -1.19 12.26
CA THR A 466 -15.42 -1.81 10.93
C THR A 466 -14.51 -1.11 9.93
N ARG A 467 -14.53 0.22 9.94
CA ARG A 467 -13.73 1.03 9.04
C ARG A 467 -12.22 0.86 9.29
N LEU A 468 -11.79 0.92 10.54
CA LEU A 468 -10.37 0.75 10.89
C LEU A 468 -9.83 -0.62 10.51
N VAL A 469 -10.59 -1.69 10.76
CA VAL A 469 -10.23 -3.04 10.34
C VAL A 469 -10.19 -3.15 8.81
N PHE A 470 -11.21 -2.68 8.11
CA PHE A 470 -11.26 -2.71 6.64
C PHE A 470 -10.08 -1.96 6.01
N GLN A 471 -9.77 -0.77 6.54
CA GLN A 471 -8.68 0.06 6.06
C GLN A 471 -7.32 -0.62 6.19
N SER A 472 -7.04 -1.18 7.35
CA SER A 472 -5.75 -1.82 7.66
C SER A 472 -5.54 -3.14 6.94
N VAL A 473 -6.60 -3.85 6.62
CA VAL A 473 -6.54 -5.18 6.02
C VAL A 473 -6.85 -5.11 4.53
N VAL A 474 -8.07 -4.75 4.16
CA VAL A 474 -8.57 -4.94 2.79
C VAL A 474 -8.07 -3.83 1.86
N LYS A 475 -8.31 -2.57 2.22
CA LYS A 475 -7.92 -1.43 1.37
C LYS A 475 -6.40 -1.32 1.27
N HIS A 476 -5.70 -1.48 2.38
CA HIS A 476 -4.23 -1.50 2.42
C HIS A 476 -3.66 -2.48 1.40
N HIS A 477 -4.06 -3.76 1.46
CA HIS A 477 -3.49 -4.78 0.58
C HIS A 477 -4.00 -4.70 -0.86
N ALA A 478 -5.23 -4.23 -1.07
CA ALA A 478 -5.73 -3.96 -2.42
C ALA A 478 -4.89 -2.89 -3.13
N MET A 479 -4.47 -1.85 -2.41
CA MET A 479 -3.61 -0.79 -2.95
C MET A 479 -2.15 -1.21 -3.04
N ASN A 480 -1.64 -1.93 -2.05
CA ASN A 480 -0.25 -2.34 -1.97
C ASN A 480 0.08 -3.52 -2.88
N GLY A 481 -0.90 -4.34 -3.21
CA GLY A 481 -0.73 -5.52 -4.06
C GLY A 481 -0.19 -5.24 -5.46
N GLU A 482 -0.27 -4.00 -5.93
CA GLU A 482 0.31 -3.62 -7.21
C GLU A 482 1.84 -3.72 -7.25
N VAL A 483 2.53 -3.39 -6.17
CA VAL A 483 4.01 -3.45 -6.13
C VAL A 483 4.52 -4.86 -6.40
N THR A 484 3.72 -5.87 -6.08
CA THR A 484 4.13 -7.26 -6.21
C THR A 484 4.39 -7.69 -7.65
N TRP A 485 3.51 -7.29 -8.59
CA TRP A 485 3.54 -7.83 -9.95
C TRP A 485 3.95 -6.78 -10.97
N THR A 486 3.39 -5.60 -10.87
CA THR A 486 3.49 -4.59 -11.92
C THR A 486 4.79 -3.82 -11.88
N THR A 487 5.39 -3.64 -10.70
CA THR A 487 6.66 -2.92 -10.56
C THR A 487 7.86 -3.77 -10.99
N VAL A 488 7.75 -5.10 -10.91
CA VAL A 488 8.74 -6.05 -11.44
C VAL A 488 8.42 -6.44 -12.88
N ALA A 489 7.16 -6.45 -13.26
CA ALA A 489 6.72 -6.79 -14.60
C ALA A 489 6.97 -5.63 -15.59
N MET A 490 8.19 -5.12 -15.58
CA MET A 490 8.66 -4.23 -16.63
C MET A 490 8.71 -4.99 -17.98
N PRO A 491 8.71 -4.31 -19.09
CA PRO A 491 9.12 -2.91 -19.23
C PRO A 491 8.05 -1.87 -18.93
N PHE A 492 6.79 -2.17 -19.06
CA PHE A 492 5.76 -1.14 -19.20
C PHE A 492 5.06 -0.74 -17.90
N SER A 493 5.55 -1.24 -16.78
CA SER A 493 5.02 -0.96 -15.42
C SER A 493 6.05 -0.27 -14.50
N ALA A 494 6.98 0.48 -15.09
CA ALA A 494 7.97 1.23 -14.32
C ALA A 494 7.33 2.29 -13.41
N ALA A 495 7.98 2.60 -12.31
CA ALA A 495 7.54 3.64 -11.37
C ALA A 495 8.13 5.04 -11.68
N ALA A 496 8.84 5.17 -12.79
CA ALA A 496 9.45 6.40 -13.29
C ALA A 496 9.72 6.29 -14.79
N LEU A 497 9.87 7.43 -15.44
CA LEU A 497 10.52 7.53 -16.75
C LEU A 497 11.95 8.04 -16.57
N TRP A 498 12.87 7.57 -17.41
CA TRP A 498 14.31 7.88 -17.31
C TRP A 498 14.81 8.85 -18.39
N LYS A 499 13.87 9.37 -19.15
CA LYS A 499 14.04 10.49 -20.07
C LYS A 499 12.86 11.45 -19.96
N PRO A 500 13.04 12.74 -20.23
CA PRO A 500 11.92 13.66 -20.39
C PRO A 500 10.99 13.16 -21.49
N LEU A 501 9.69 13.41 -21.31
CA LEU A 501 8.71 13.15 -22.35
C LEU A 501 9.02 14.00 -23.59
N PRO A 502 8.78 13.51 -24.82
CA PRO A 502 9.00 14.26 -26.04
C PRO A 502 8.07 15.48 -26.09
N ASN A 503 8.58 16.60 -26.58
CA ASN A 503 7.76 17.77 -26.88
C ASN A 503 7.22 17.69 -28.33
N ARG A 504 6.26 18.57 -28.70
CA ARG A 504 5.65 18.55 -30.04
C ARG A 504 6.68 18.66 -31.18
N LYS A 505 7.73 19.46 -31.01
CA LYS A 505 8.77 19.60 -32.03
C LYS A 505 9.57 18.33 -32.20
N GLU A 506 9.82 17.64 -31.10
CA GLU A 506 10.52 16.37 -31.10
C GLU A 506 9.64 15.27 -31.73
N ARG A 507 8.34 15.25 -31.44
CA ARG A 507 7.39 14.33 -32.08
C ARG A 507 7.36 14.50 -33.61
N ASP A 508 7.16 15.72 -34.07
CA ASP A 508 6.91 16.02 -35.50
C ASP A 508 8.19 15.96 -36.36
N GLY A 509 9.37 15.94 -35.76
CA GLY A 509 10.67 16.03 -36.45
C GLY A 509 11.63 14.85 -36.27
N HIS A 510 11.25 13.81 -35.52
CA HIS A 510 12.19 12.80 -35.05
C HIS A 510 11.93 11.38 -35.54
N PRO A 511 13.00 10.53 -35.56
CA PRO A 511 12.91 9.12 -35.79
C PRO A 511 12.09 8.45 -34.68
N LYS A 512 11.57 7.26 -35.00
CA LYS A 512 10.83 6.37 -34.10
C LYS A 512 11.26 6.46 -32.65
N ILE A 513 10.30 6.65 -31.74
CA ILE A 513 10.53 6.60 -30.30
C ILE A 513 11.03 5.20 -29.93
N ASP A 514 12.18 5.12 -29.28
CA ASP A 514 12.62 3.90 -28.62
C ASP A 514 12.11 3.92 -27.16
N VAL A 515 10.96 3.28 -26.92
CA VAL A 515 10.30 3.25 -25.62
C VAL A 515 11.20 2.65 -24.53
N TYR A 516 12.06 1.67 -24.90
CA TYR A 516 12.96 1.06 -23.93
C TYR A 516 14.01 2.04 -23.38
N SER A 517 14.30 3.11 -24.13
CA SER A 517 15.22 4.15 -23.67
C SER A 517 14.63 5.05 -22.56
N TYR A 518 13.32 4.99 -22.31
CA TYR A 518 12.64 5.67 -21.21
C TYR A 518 12.51 4.82 -19.97
N LEU A 519 12.88 3.55 -20.06
CA LEU A 519 12.75 2.61 -18.96
C LEU A 519 13.97 2.66 -18.04
N GLN A 520 13.84 2.02 -16.90
CA GLN A 520 14.87 2.00 -15.86
C GLN A 520 16.20 1.46 -16.38
N PRO A 521 17.32 2.13 -16.08
CA PRO A 521 18.65 1.60 -16.38
C PRO A 521 18.86 0.25 -15.70
N ARG A 522 19.46 -0.70 -16.43
CA ARG A 522 19.69 -2.07 -15.96
C ARG A 522 20.46 -2.14 -14.63
N GLU A 523 21.28 -1.15 -14.35
CA GLU A 523 22.08 -1.04 -13.13
C GLU A 523 21.22 -0.89 -11.87
N LEU A 524 19.96 -0.44 -12.02
CA LEU A 524 19.00 -0.23 -10.94
C LEU A 524 17.97 -1.35 -10.82
N PHE A 525 17.98 -2.35 -11.72
CA PHE A 525 17.10 -3.51 -11.61
C PHE A 525 17.23 -4.25 -10.28
N PRO A 526 18.44 -4.45 -9.71
CA PRO A 526 18.58 -5.09 -8.42
C PRO A 526 17.77 -4.40 -7.32
N ALA A 527 17.74 -3.05 -7.30
CA ALA A 527 16.96 -2.29 -6.34
C ALA A 527 15.43 -2.52 -6.50
N MET A 528 14.97 -2.59 -7.75
CA MET A 528 13.55 -2.84 -8.06
C MET A 528 13.14 -4.26 -7.71
N VAL A 529 13.94 -5.27 -8.08
CA VAL A 529 13.66 -6.67 -7.74
C VAL A 529 13.65 -6.85 -6.22
N PHE A 530 14.60 -6.25 -5.52
CA PHE A 530 14.65 -6.27 -4.06
C PHE A 530 13.40 -5.64 -3.44
N LEU A 531 13.01 -4.45 -3.89
CA LEU A 531 11.80 -3.78 -3.42
C LEU A 531 10.57 -4.68 -3.61
N SER A 532 10.39 -5.23 -4.82
CA SER A 532 9.26 -6.12 -5.10
C SER A 532 9.29 -7.39 -4.27
N ALA A 533 10.46 -7.97 -4.01
CA ALA A 533 10.59 -9.15 -3.14
C ALA A 533 10.17 -8.85 -1.70
N LEU A 534 10.34 -7.63 -1.19
CA LEU A 534 9.86 -7.25 0.14
C LEU A 534 8.34 -7.38 0.25
N PHE A 535 7.60 -7.09 -0.83
CA PHE A 535 6.15 -7.11 -0.86
C PHE A 535 5.57 -8.49 -1.25
N ASN A 536 6.37 -9.37 -1.89
CA ASN A 536 5.96 -10.69 -2.38
C ASN A 536 6.33 -11.86 -1.45
N ARG A 537 6.49 -11.62 -0.18
CA ARG A 537 6.87 -12.68 0.77
C ARG A 537 5.80 -13.74 0.88
N PRO A 538 6.19 -15.05 0.93
CA PRO A 538 5.29 -16.07 1.40
C PRO A 538 4.73 -15.71 2.77
N ARG A 539 3.42 -15.89 2.95
CA ARG A 539 2.74 -15.51 4.19
C ARG A 539 2.36 -16.76 4.95
N PRO A 540 2.86 -16.94 6.19
CA PRO A 540 2.38 -18.01 7.05
C PRO A 540 0.87 -17.90 7.25
N GLU A 541 0.16 -19.04 7.29
CA GLU A 541 -1.30 -19.07 7.43
C GLU A 541 -1.79 -18.30 8.66
N GLU A 542 -1.03 -18.37 9.77
CA GLU A 542 -1.31 -17.65 11.01
C GLU A 542 -1.30 -16.12 10.88
N THR A 543 -0.73 -15.59 9.81
CA THR A 543 -0.70 -14.14 9.52
C THR A 543 -1.83 -13.69 8.62
N THR A 544 -2.63 -14.62 8.11
CA THR A 544 -3.72 -14.31 7.19
C THR A 544 -5.02 -13.94 7.91
N LEU A 545 -5.93 -13.30 7.18
CA LEU A 545 -7.24 -12.93 7.72
C LEU A 545 -8.05 -14.15 8.16
N LYS A 546 -7.84 -15.32 7.50
CA LYS A 546 -8.51 -16.58 7.82
C LYS A 546 -8.26 -17.06 9.24
N SER A 547 -7.09 -16.75 9.81
CA SER A 547 -6.70 -17.21 11.16
C SER A 547 -6.70 -16.11 12.21
N VAL A 548 -7.14 -14.90 11.87
CA VAL A 548 -6.96 -13.68 12.68
C VAL A 548 -7.42 -13.79 14.13
N TYR A 549 -8.54 -14.46 14.36
CA TYR A 549 -9.15 -14.59 15.70
C TYR A 549 -9.01 -15.99 16.31
N HIS A 550 -8.18 -16.87 15.73
CA HIS A 550 -7.88 -18.20 16.23
C HIS A 550 -6.70 -18.22 17.25
N VAL A 551 -6.52 -17.14 17.96
CA VAL A 551 -5.45 -16.95 18.97
C VAL A 551 -6.02 -16.31 20.24
N ALA A 552 -5.28 -16.46 21.35
CA ALA A 552 -5.59 -15.71 22.58
C ALA A 552 -5.55 -14.18 22.31
N PRO A 553 -6.37 -13.39 22.96
CA PRO A 553 -7.40 -13.75 23.95
C PRO A 553 -8.78 -14.13 23.36
N PHE A 554 -8.94 -14.19 22.03
CA PHE A 554 -10.23 -14.46 21.37
C PHE A 554 -10.68 -15.91 21.57
N THR A 555 -9.73 -16.86 21.55
CA THR A 555 -10.01 -18.27 21.82
C THR A 555 -10.38 -18.55 23.27
N ASP A 556 -9.90 -17.71 24.19
CA ASP A 556 -10.07 -17.87 25.63
C ASP A 556 -11.45 -17.39 26.11
N ASP A 557 -12.17 -16.63 25.28
CA ASP A 557 -13.52 -16.18 25.57
C ASP A 557 -14.56 -17.03 24.83
N PRO A 558 -15.22 -17.98 25.52
CA PRO A 558 -16.20 -18.87 24.86
C PRO A 558 -17.41 -18.10 24.28
N ARG A 559 -17.68 -16.88 24.74
CA ARG A 559 -18.80 -16.05 24.23
C ARG A 559 -18.52 -15.58 22.80
N LEU A 560 -17.25 -15.47 22.39
CA LEU A 560 -16.84 -15.08 21.04
C LEU A 560 -16.92 -16.23 20.03
N GLN A 561 -16.88 -17.48 20.46
CA GLN A 561 -16.81 -18.63 19.57
C GLN A 561 -17.91 -18.68 18.49
N PRO A 562 -19.18 -18.28 18.76
CA PRO A 562 -20.19 -18.21 17.72
C PRO A 562 -19.88 -17.13 16.66
N ALA A 563 -19.33 -15.98 17.07
CA ALA A 563 -18.97 -14.89 16.16
C ALA A 563 -17.80 -15.27 15.27
N ILE A 564 -16.77 -15.92 15.83
CA ILE A 564 -15.59 -16.40 15.09
C ILE A 564 -16.01 -17.43 14.04
N ARG A 565 -16.77 -18.48 14.42
CA ARG A 565 -17.25 -19.48 13.46
C ARG A 565 -18.12 -18.90 12.34
N ALA A 566 -18.94 -17.90 12.64
CA ALA A 566 -19.74 -17.24 11.61
C ALA A 566 -18.85 -16.46 10.63
N TYR A 567 -17.81 -15.79 11.16
CA TYR A 567 -16.82 -15.07 10.34
C TYR A 567 -16.02 -16.02 9.45
N ASP A 568 -15.60 -17.18 9.97
CA ASP A 568 -14.89 -18.21 9.18
C ASP A 568 -15.71 -18.67 7.96
N VAL A 569 -17.03 -18.84 8.14
CA VAL A 569 -17.94 -19.21 7.04
C VAL A 569 -18.06 -18.08 6.02
N GLU A 570 -18.15 -16.84 6.48
CA GLU A 570 -18.20 -15.66 5.60
C GLU A 570 -16.89 -15.53 4.81
N LEU A 571 -15.74 -15.70 5.45
CA LEU A 571 -14.43 -15.68 4.77
C LEU A 571 -14.26 -16.84 3.77
N GLN A 572 -14.72 -18.04 4.12
CA GLN A 572 -14.67 -19.17 3.17
C GLN A 572 -15.55 -18.89 1.94
N THR A 573 -16.73 -18.30 2.13
CA THR A 573 -17.61 -17.91 1.02
C THR A 573 -16.93 -16.88 0.09
N ILE A 574 -16.18 -15.93 0.65
CA ILE A 574 -15.41 -14.95 -0.12
C ILE A 574 -14.29 -15.64 -0.89
N ASP A 575 -13.54 -16.54 -0.25
CA ASP A 575 -12.43 -17.26 -0.90
C ASP A 575 -12.93 -18.09 -2.08
N ASP A 576 -13.98 -18.87 -1.88
CA ASP A 576 -14.61 -19.69 -2.93
C ASP A 576 -15.12 -18.84 -4.09
N PHE A 577 -15.73 -17.68 -3.78
CA PHE A 577 -16.22 -16.75 -4.79
C PHE A 577 -15.07 -16.17 -5.63
N ILE A 578 -13.99 -15.72 -5.00
CA ILE A 578 -12.83 -15.17 -5.70
C ILE A 578 -12.18 -16.25 -6.57
N VAL A 579 -11.96 -17.45 -6.05
CA VAL A 579 -11.37 -18.56 -6.81
C VAL A 579 -12.19 -18.85 -8.06
N ALA A 580 -13.52 -18.98 -7.93
CA ALA A 580 -14.40 -19.26 -9.07
C ALA A 580 -14.42 -18.13 -10.12
N ASN A 581 -14.33 -16.87 -9.70
CA ASN A 581 -14.34 -15.73 -10.63
C ASN A 581 -13.00 -15.49 -11.33
N GLU A 582 -11.91 -15.94 -10.73
CA GLU A 582 -10.55 -15.72 -11.26
C GLU A 582 -9.99 -16.94 -12.01
N GLU A 583 -10.68 -18.08 -11.99
CA GLU A 583 -10.20 -19.36 -12.57
C GLU A 583 -9.78 -19.27 -14.04
N HIS A 584 -10.45 -18.39 -14.82
CA HIS A 584 -10.22 -18.25 -16.25
C HIS A 584 -9.60 -16.90 -16.66
N GLU A 585 -9.23 -16.08 -15.66
CA GLU A 585 -8.61 -14.79 -15.91
C GLU A 585 -7.13 -14.96 -16.30
N ALA A 586 -6.70 -14.26 -17.33
CA ALA A 586 -5.28 -14.24 -17.72
C ALA A 586 -4.37 -13.61 -16.65
N GLN A 587 -4.92 -12.68 -15.85
CA GLN A 587 -4.28 -12.04 -14.73
C GLN A 587 -5.19 -12.14 -13.50
N PRO A 588 -5.18 -13.28 -12.77
CA PRO A 588 -6.08 -13.50 -11.65
C PRO A 588 -5.78 -12.55 -10.48
N TYR A 589 -6.82 -11.93 -9.94
CA TYR A 589 -6.72 -11.01 -8.80
C TYR A 589 -6.94 -11.75 -7.48
N HIS A 590 -5.90 -12.44 -7.01
CA HIS A 590 -5.94 -13.25 -5.80
C HIS A 590 -5.55 -12.51 -4.52
N ILE A 591 -5.21 -11.22 -4.62
CA ILE A 591 -4.74 -10.40 -3.48
C ILE A 591 -5.74 -10.38 -2.33
N LEU A 592 -7.03 -10.27 -2.65
CA LEU A 592 -8.10 -10.19 -1.66
C LEU A 592 -8.68 -11.56 -1.24
N ARG A 593 -8.05 -12.67 -1.59
CA ARG A 593 -8.43 -13.96 -1.00
C ARG A 593 -8.13 -13.95 0.49
N PRO A 594 -9.06 -14.33 1.37
CA PRO A 594 -8.81 -14.41 2.82
C PRO A 594 -7.59 -15.23 3.22
N THR A 595 -7.22 -16.23 2.40
CA THR A 595 -6.04 -17.07 2.57
C THR A 595 -4.72 -16.37 2.18
N ASN A 596 -4.80 -15.29 1.40
CA ASN A 596 -3.64 -14.51 0.97
C ASN A 596 -3.56 -13.15 1.68
N LEU A 597 -4.66 -12.70 2.24
CA LEU A 597 -4.82 -11.37 2.81
C LEU A 597 -4.27 -11.35 4.24
N PRO A 598 -3.19 -10.62 4.54
CA PRO A 598 -2.72 -10.46 5.91
C PRO A 598 -3.76 -9.77 6.78
N HIS A 599 -3.78 -10.15 8.06
CA HIS A 599 -4.73 -9.57 9.01
C HIS A 599 -4.33 -8.19 9.55
N ASN A 600 -3.14 -7.67 9.20
CA ASN A 600 -2.61 -6.38 9.64
C ASN A 600 -2.00 -5.62 8.45
N THR A 601 -1.49 -4.41 8.71
CA THR A 601 -0.77 -3.61 7.73
C THR A 601 0.61 -4.22 7.42
N TRP A 602 0.60 -5.39 6.81
CA TRP A 602 1.80 -6.04 6.30
C TRP A 602 2.42 -5.20 5.19
N ILE A 603 3.75 -5.25 5.01
CA ILE A 603 4.45 -4.51 3.96
C ILE A 603 3.83 -4.79 2.61
#